data_e80e156cc78caddbbd04afe2a7ce106c
#
_entry.id   e80e156cc78caddbbd04afe2a7ce106c
#
_cell.length_a   1.000
_cell.length_b   1.000
_cell.length_c   1.000
_cell.angle_alpha   90.00
_cell.angle_beta   90.00
_cell.angle_gamma   90.00
#
_symmetry.space_group_name_H-M   'P 1'
#
loop_
_entity.id
_entity.type
_entity.pdbx_description
1 polymer ?
#
loop_
_entity_poly.entity_id
_entity_poly.type
_entity_poly.pdbx_seq_one_letter_code
_entity_poly.pdbx_strand_id
1 'polypeptide(L)'
;MKIWIESSALKPEHIDQLKLKYRDIIFEQDIDHAYDAEVIIAMPPHVKPEILSRFHQLKWIQLLTAGFNTVNLDDIKSRGIHLTYAKDVFSIQIAEDVFSKILYFNRNLHTFHEQQKSGLWKFKTAHHELFGSTIGIIGTGSIGTEVAKRMKAFGVRVIGFKRSSTVLPFFDQIYYGKEGLMDVMRQSDVVVVSCALSKETYHLIGKKELEAMKPTALIINVARGEIIDQDQLIERLENKKIRGAGLDVTTPEPLPSSSKLWTLDNVLITPHNASSSPHVHIRLFQEVDEAIFRYINHLPFDSLVNP
;
A
#
# COMPACT_ATOMS: atom_id res chain seq x y z
N MET A 1 27.34 -16.66 10.67
CA MET A 1 25.95 -16.15 10.80
C MET A 1 25.00 -17.05 10.02
N LYS A 2 23.81 -17.36 10.55
CA LYS A 2 22.76 -18.10 9.83
C LYS A 2 21.56 -17.17 9.57
N ILE A 3 21.03 -17.20 8.35
CA ILE A 3 19.81 -16.49 7.92
C ILE A 3 18.79 -17.53 7.48
N TRP A 4 17.58 -17.49 8.03
CA TRP A 4 16.46 -18.22 7.48
C TRP A 4 15.72 -17.37 6.46
N ILE A 5 15.56 -17.91 5.24
CA ILE A 5 14.77 -17.30 4.17
C ILE A 5 13.59 -18.19 3.85
N GLU A 6 12.38 -17.66 4.00
CA GLU A 6 11.17 -18.34 3.55
C GLU A 6 11.24 -18.66 2.06
N SER A 7 11.01 -19.92 1.69
CA SER A 7 11.23 -20.43 0.33
C SER A 7 10.35 -19.82 -0.75
N SER A 8 9.17 -19.30 -0.39
CA SER A 8 8.24 -18.66 -1.34
C SER A 8 8.58 -17.21 -1.67
N ALA A 9 9.50 -16.61 -0.94
CA ALA A 9 9.73 -15.18 -0.90
C ALA A 9 10.63 -14.65 -2.03
N LEU A 10 11.66 -15.41 -2.35
CA LEU A 10 12.61 -15.10 -3.42
C LEU A 10 12.68 -16.28 -4.39
N LYS A 11 13.01 -15.99 -5.64
CA LYS A 11 13.26 -17.05 -6.61
C LYS A 11 14.54 -17.82 -6.26
N PRO A 12 14.64 -19.12 -6.60
CA PRO A 12 15.85 -19.91 -6.33
C PRO A 12 17.14 -19.26 -6.82
N GLU A 13 17.12 -18.68 -8.03
CA GLU A 13 18.28 -17.98 -8.60
C GLU A 13 18.75 -16.78 -7.76
N HIS A 14 17.83 -16.08 -7.07
CA HIS A 14 18.17 -14.98 -6.18
C HIS A 14 18.86 -15.48 -4.90
N ILE A 15 18.37 -16.59 -4.36
CA ILE A 15 18.98 -17.21 -3.17
C ILE A 15 20.40 -17.71 -3.48
N ASP A 16 20.58 -18.30 -4.67
CA ASP A 16 21.91 -18.73 -5.12
C ASP A 16 22.87 -17.55 -5.31
N GLN A 17 22.38 -16.42 -5.81
CA GLN A 17 23.17 -15.18 -5.88
C GLN A 17 23.58 -14.68 -4.50
N LEU A 18 22.68 -14.71 -3.51
CA LEU A 18 23.03 -14.34 -2.12
C LEU A 18 24.11 -15.28 -1.55
N LYS A 19 23.97 -16.60 -1.74
CA LYS A 19 24.97 -17.59 -1.31
C LYS A 19 26.34 -17.37 -1.94
N LEU A 20 26.38 -17.01 -3.22
CA LEU A 20 27.64 -16.70 -3.92
C LEU A 20 28.29 -15.41 -3.41
N LYS A 21 27.46 -14.38 -3.13
CA LYS A 21 27.93 -13.07 -2.66
C LYS A 21 28.40 -13.12 -1.20
N TYR A 22 27.68 -13.82 -0.33
CA TYR A 22 27.91 -13.85 1.11
C TYR A 22 28.35 -15.24 1.58
N ARG A 23 29.56 -15.65 1.18
CA ARG A 23 30.09 -17.03 1.39
C ARG A 23 30.20 -17.47 2.85
N ASP A 24 30.30 -16.50 3.77
CA ASP A 24 30.44 -16.77 5.22
C ASP A 24 29.06 -16.81 5.92
N ILE A 25 27.96 -16.71 5.15
CA ILE A 25 26.58 -16.76 5.64
C ILE A 25 25.93 -18.08 5.22
N ILE A 26 25.33 -18.77 6.18
CA ILE A 26 24.52 -19.96 5.93
C ILE A 26 23.09 -19.49 5.66
N PHE A 27 22.60 -19.72 4.44
CA PHE A 27 21.21 -19.45 4.05
C PHE A 27 20.40 -20.74 4.15
N GLU A 28 19.52 -20.81 5.14
CA GLU A 28 18.63 -21.95 5.39
C GLU A 28 17.22 -21.65 4.90
N GLN A 29 16.58 -22.63 4.26
CA GLN A 29 15.20 -22.51 3.76
C GLN A 29 14.23 -23.40 4.54
N ASP A 30 14.72 -24.45 5.18
CA ASP A 30 13.92 -25.30 6.05
C ASP A 30 13.88 -24.70 7.46
N ILE A 31 12.68 -24.35 7.91
CA ILE A 31 12.48 -23.74 9.23
C ILE A 31 12.90 -24.67 10.37
N ASP A 32 12.74 -26.00 10.20
CA ASP A 32 13.09 -26.98 11.24
C ASP A 32 14.60 -27.08 11.47
N HIS A 33 15.41 -26.61 10.53
CA HIS A 33 16.86 -26.51 10.62
C HIS A 33 17.37 -25.09 10.90
N ALA A 34 16.46 -24.13 11.17
CA ALA A 34 16.78 -22.70 11.22
C ALA A 34 16.65 -22.06 12.62
N TYR A 35 16.32 -22.80 13.67
CA TYR A 35 16.04 -22.18 14.98
C TYR A 35 17.25 -21.53 15.68
N ASP A 36 18.45 -21.75 15.19
CA ASP A 36 19.68 -21.05 15.58
C ASP A 36 19.99 -19.85 14.67
N ALA A 37 19.09 -19.48 13.75
CA ALA A 37 19.30 -18.34 12.88
C ALA A 37 19.25 -17.00 13.66
N GLU A 38 20.15 -16.13 13.27
CA GLU A 38 20.25 -14.76 13.78
C GLU A 38 19.33 -13.81 13.04
N VAL A 39 18.94 -14.17 11.81
CA VAL A 39 18.12 -13.35 10.91
C VAL A 39 16.99 -14.18 10.31
N ILE A 40 15.81 -13.57 10.23
CA ILE A 40 14.64 -14.10 9.51
C ILE A 40 14.30 -13.16 8.35
N ILE A 41 14.12 -13.73 7.15
CA ILE A 41 13.61 -13.04 5.96
C ILE A 41 12.33 -13.75 5.55
N ALA A 42 11.16 -13.19 5.85
CA ALA A 42 9.90 -13.90 5.70
C ALA A 42 8.67 -12.98 5.53
N MET A 43 7.56 -13.60 5.17
CA MET A 43 6.24 -13.00 5.18
C MET A 43 5.68 -12.91 6.60
N PRO A 44 4.77 -11.96 6.90
CA PRO A 44 4.21 -11.76 8.25
C PRO A 44 3.62 -13.01 8.94
N PRO A 45 2.99 -13.98 8.25
CA PRO A 45 2.50 -15.19 8.89
C PRO A 45 3.56 -16.02 9.65
N HIS A 46 4.84 -15.89 9.27
CA HIS A 46 5.96 -16.55 9.93
C HIS A 46 6.59 -15.73 11.06
N VAL A 47 6.07 -14.50 11.29
CA VAL A 47 6.56 -13.57 12.33
C VAL A 47 5.54 -13.48 13.47
N LYS A 48 5.12 -14.65 13.96
CA LYS A 48 4.20 -14.75 15.12
C LYS A 48 4.98 -15.11 16.39
N PRO A 49 4.53 -14.65 17.58
CA PRO A 49 5.24 -14.94 18.85
C PRO A 49 5.55 -16.42 19.08
N GLU A 50 4.60 -17.32 18.68
CA GLU A 50 4.75 -18.77 18.84
C GLU A 50 5.89 -19.34 17.97
N ILE A 51 6.12 -18.77 16.80
CA ILE A 51 7.22 -19.14 15.89
C ILE A 51 8.53 -18.52 16.39
N LEU A 52 8.49 -17.21 16.69
CA LEU A 52 9.68 -16.46 17.10
C LEU A 52 10.28 -16.98 18.43
N SER A 53 9.45 -17.55 19.33
CA SER A 53 9.93 -18.15 20.58
C SER A 53 10.87 -19.33 20.39
N ARG A 54 10.88 -19.96 19.20
CA ARG A 54 11.74 -21.08 18.85
C ARG A 54 13.15 -20.63 18.39
N PHE A 55 13.31 -19.34 18.03
CA PHE A 55 14.58 -18.78 17.58
C PHE A 55 15.33 -18.16 18.76
N HIS A 56 16.42 -18.79 19.18
CA HIS A 56 17.13 -18.40 20.41
C HIS A 56 18.18 -17.30 20.20
N GLN A 57 18.58 -17.03 18.95
CA GLN A 57 19.63 -16.07 18.61
C GLN A 57 19.15 -14.93 17.72
N LEU A 58 17.83 -14.80 17.53
CA LEU A 58 17.23 -13.86 16.59
C LEU A 58 17.50 -12.41 16.99
N LYS A 59 18.05 -11.63 16.05
CA LYS A 59 18.37 -10.20 16.23
C LYS A 59 17.65 -9.31 15.22
N TRP A 60 17.35 -9.85 14.03
CA TRP A 60 16.77 -9.06 12.96
C TRP A 60 15.75 -9.86 12.16
N ILE A 61 14.67 -9.18 11.78
CA ILE A 61 13.62 -9.69 10.90
C ILE A 61 13.47 -8.72 9.72
N GLN A 62 13.62 -9.22 8.49
CA GLN A 62 13.25 -8.54 7.26
C GLN A 62 11.89 -9.05 6.77
N LEU A 63 10.87 -8.21 6.78
CA LEU A 63 9.59 -8.52 6.17
C LEU A 63 9.65 -8.35 4.64
N LEU A 64 8.99 -9.24 3.93
CA LEU A 64 8.88 -9.23 2.47
C LEU A 64 7.60 -8.53 1.97
N THR A 65 6.96 -7.78 2.86
CA THR A 65 5.79 -6.95 2.60
C THR A 65 6.03 -5.50 2.97
N ALA A 66 5.28 -4.59 2.34
CA ALA A 66 5.28 -3.18 2.73
C ALA A 66 4.46 -2.94 4.01
N GLY A 67 3.43 -3.75 4.25
CA GLY A 67 2.58 -3.65 5.44
C GLY A 67 3.04 -4.61 6.55
N PHE A 68 2.98 -4.13 7.79
CA PHE A 68 3.35 -4.88 8.99
C PHE A 68 2.29 -4.81 10.10
N ASN A 69 1.06 -4.41 9.76
CA ASN A 69 -0.05 -4.24 10.71
C ASN A 69 -0.49 -5.55 11.40
N THR A 70 -0.11 -6.72 10.88
CA THR A 70 -0.38 -8.03 11.48
C THR A 70 0.75 -8.54 12.37
N VAL A 71 1.87 -7.82 12.45
CA VAL A 71 3.01 -8.18 13.32
C VAL A 71 2.81 -7.60 14.71
N ASN A 72 3.07 -8.38 15.74
CA ASN A 72 3.05 -7.92 17.13
C ASN A 72 4.32 -7.11 17.42
N LEU A 73 4.23 -5.78 17.26
CA LEU A 73 5.37 -4.88 17.46
C LEU A 73 5.86 -4.85 18.92
N ASP A 74 4.96 -5.03 19.89
CA ASP A 74 5.32 -5.06 21.32
C ASP A 74 6.17 -6.30 21.64
N ASP A 75 5.84 -7.46 21.05
CA ASP A 75 6.65 -8.68 21.20
C ASP A 75 8.04 -8.50 20.57
N ILE A 76 8.13 -7.97 19.35
CA ILE A 76 9.38 -7.65 18.66
C ILE A 76 10.26 -6.74 19.52
N LYS A 77 9.69 -5.66 20.03
CA LYS A 77 10.37 -4.68 20.89
C LYS A 77 10.87 -5.31 22.20
N SER A 78 10.03 -6.11 22.86
CA SER A 78 10.36 -6.75 24.13
C SER A 78 11.55 -7.71 24.02
N ARG A 79 11.75 -8.30 22.83
CA ARG A 79 12.86 -9.18 22.50
C ARG A 79 14.13 -8.45 22.04
N GLY A 80 14.07 -7.12 21.83
CA GLY A 80 15.18 -6.33 21.29
C GLY A 80 15.51 -6.66 19.83
N ILE A 81 14.54 -7.16 19.05
CA ILE A 81 14.72 -7.56 17.66
C ILE A 81 14.52 -6.34 16.76
N HIS A 82 15.43 -6.13 15.81
CA HIS A 82 15.22 -5.17 14.73
C HIS A 82 14.17 -5.69 13.74
N LEU A 83 13.21 -4.87 13.36
CA LEU A 83 12.23 -5.20 12.35
C LEU A 83 12.37 -4.23 11.17
N THR A 84 12.56 -4.77 9.99
CA THR A 84 12.56 -4.02 8.73
C THR A 84 11.48 -4.55 7.79
N TYR A 85 11.09 -3.76 6.79
CA TYR A 85 10.02 -4.12 5.84
C TYR A 85 10.47 -3.84 4.39
N ALA A 86 9.80 -4.41 3.41
CA ALA A 86 10.08 -4.22 2.00
C ALA A 86 9.69 -2.81 1.53
N LYS A 87 10.55 -1.84 1.90
CA LYS A 87 10.38 -0.43 1.55
C LYS A 87 10.58 -0.24 0.05
N ASP A 88 9.74 0.61 -0.55
CA ASP A 88 9.80 1.04 -1.97
C ASP A 88 9.59 -0.07 -3.02
N VAL A 89 9.57 -1.34 -2.64
CA VAL A 89 9.42 -2.50 -3.54
C VAL A 89 8.11 -2.46 -4.32
N PHE A 90 7.02 -2.00 -3.68
CA PHE A 90 5.66 -2.05 -4.22
C PHE A 90 5.14 -0.70 -4.70
N SER A 91 5.88 0.38 -4.50
CA SER A 91 5.37 1.75 -4.66
C SER A 91 5.04 2.09 -6.12
N ILE A 92 5.84 1.58 -7.07
CA ILE A 92 5.70 1.89 -8.49
C ILE A 92 4.41 1.31 -9.04
N GLN A 93 4.22 -0.01 -8.91
CA GLN A 93 3.06 -0.69 -9.47
C GLN A 93 1.75 -0.30 -8.77
N ILE A 94 1.80 -0.04 -7.46
CA ILE A 94 0.63 0.50 -6.73
C ILE A 94 0.27 1.89 -7.25
N ALA A 95 1.26 2.74 -7.54
CA ALA A 95 0.99 4.03 -8.16
C ALA A 95 0.37 3.89 -9.56
N GLU A 96 0.83 2.92 -10.37
CA GLU A 96 0.24 2.63 -11.68
C GLU A 96 -1.20 2.12 -11.57
N ASP A 97 -1.49 1.29 -10.56
CA ASP A 97 -2.83 0.82 -10.25
C ASP A 97 -3.77 1.97 -9.86
N VAL A 98 -3.31 2.92 -9.03
CA VAL A 98 -4.04 4.16 -8.71
C VAL A 98 -4.41 4.92 -9.97
N PHE A 99 -3.45 5.10 -10.90
CA PHE A 99 -3.70 5.76 -12.18
C PHE A 99 -4.73 5.03 -13.01
N SER A 100 -4.62 3.70 -13.09
CA SER A 100 -5.57 2.89 -13.86
C SER A 100 -7.00 3.09 -13.39
N LYS A 101 -7.22 3.11 -12.06
CA LYS A 101 -8.52 3.34 -11.44
C LYS A 101 -9.07 4.74 -11.74
N ILE A 102 -8.23 5.76 -11.61
CA ILE A 102 -8.63 7.15 -11.91
C ILE A 102 -9.02 7.30 -13.38
N LEU A 103 -8.19 6.79 -14.31
CA LEU A 103 -8.48 6.89 -15.75
C LEU A 103 -9.68 6.03 -16.16
N TYR A 104 -9.92 4.89 -15.50
CA TYR A 104 -11.11 4.07 -15.68
C TYR A 104 -12.39 4.91 -15.53
N PHE A 105 -12.48 5.67 -14.45
CA PHE A 105 -13.62 6.55 -14.19
C PHE A 105 -13.62 7.80 -15.06
N ASN A 106 -12.49 8.48 -15.20
CA ASN A 106 -12.39 9.72 -15.94
C ASN A 106 -12.71 9.55 -17.42
N ARG A 107 -12.35 8.39 -18.00
CA ARG A 107 -12.56 8.09 -19.42
C ARG A 107 -13.78 7.19 -19.68
N ASN A 108 -14.61 6.90 -18.65
CA ASN A 108 -15.78 6.02 -18.73
C ASN A 108 -15.46 4.65 -19.37
N LEU A 109 -14.29 4.06 -19.07
CA LEU A 109 -13.82 2.82 -19.72
C LEU A 109 -14.79 1.67 -19.51
N HIS A 110 -15.43 1.58 -18.34
CA HIS A 110 -16.48 0.59 -18.06
C HIS A 110 -17.65 0.66 -19.06
N THR A 111 -18.16 1.89 -19.33
CA THR A 111 -19.26 2.08 -20.28
C THR A 111 -18.85 1.65 -21.70
N PHE A 112 -17.67 2.05 -22.14
CA PHE A 112 -17.19 1.71 -23.47
C PHE A 112 -16.86 0.24 -23.62
N HIS A 113 -16.39 -0.42 -22.56
CA HIS A 113 -16.16 -1.86 -22.56
C HIS A 113 -17.49 -2.64 -22.74
N GLU A 114 -18.56 -2.25 -22.04
CA GLU A 114 -19.87 -2.88 -22.22
C GLU A 114 -20.48 -2.57 -23.60
N GLN A 115 -20.29 -1.36 -24.10
CA GLN A 115 -20.69 -1.03 -25.49
C GLN A 115 -19.96 -1.89 -26.52
N GLN A 116 -18.64 -2.09 -26.34
CA GLN A 116 -17.85 -2.97 -27.21
C GLN A 116 -18.38 -4.40 -27.22
N LYS A 117 -18.70 -4.97 -26.05
CA LYS A 117 -19.27 -6.33 -25.94
C LYS A 117 -20.61 -6.45 -26.67
N SER A 118 -21.41 -5.40 -26.67
CA SER A 118 -22.72 -5.39 -27.34
C SER A 118 -22.67 -4.89 -28.78
N GLY A 119 -21.48 -4.61 -29.35
CA GLY A 119 -21.33 -4.06 -30.72
C GLY A 119 -21.90 -2.65 -30.88
N LEU A 120 -22.03 -1.88 -29.80
CA LEU A 120 -22.64 -0.56 -29.80
C LEU A 120 -21.57 0.54 -29.98
N TRP A 121 -21.63 1.28 -31.09
CA TRP A 121 -20.83 2.48 -31.33
C TRP A 121 -21.61 3.73 -30.92
N LYS A 122 -21.50 4.12 -29.65
CA LYS A 122 -22.23 5.29 -29.12
C LYS A 122 -21.32 6.26 -28.40
N PHE A 123 -21.34 7.52 -28.83
CA PHE A 123 -20.58 8.60 -28.20
C PHE A 123 -21.15 8.96 -26.82
N LYS A 124 -20.26 9.31 -25.88
CA LYS A 124 -20.60 9.79 -24.54
C LYS A 124 -19.72 11.01 -24.21
N THR A 125 -20.36 12.15 -23.88
CA THR A 125 -19.70 13.44 -23.71
C THR A 125 -19.11 13.70 -22.31
N ALA A 126 -19.65 13.05 -21.27
CA ALA A 126 -19.29 13.35 -19.89
C ALA A 126 -17.98 12.66 -19.51
N HIS A 127 -16.87 13.33 -19.68
CA HIS A 127 -15.54 12.90 -19.23
C HIS A 127 -14.97 13.93 -18.26
N HIS A 128 -14.13 13.45 -17.34
CA HIS A 128 -13.32 14.29 -16.48
C HIS A 128 -11.88 14.26 -16.97
N GLU A 129 -11.16 15.35 -16.76
CA GLU A 129 -9.73 15.45 -17.04
C GLU A 129 -8.96 15.51 -15.74
N LEU A 130 -7.72 15.01 -15.79
CA LEU A 130 -6.76 15.18 -14.69
C LEU A 130 -6.16 16.58 -14.72
N PHE A 131 -5.87 17.11 -15.91
CA PHE A 131 -5.26 18.43 -16.03
C PHE A 131 -6.05 19.48 -15.26
N GLY A 132 -5.36 20.27 -14.44
CA GLY A 132 -5.98 21.32 -13.60
C GLY A 132 -6.77 20.81 -12.38
N SER A 133 -6.92 19.49 -12.18
CA SER A 133 -7.58 18.95 -11.00
C SER A 133 -6.68 18.95 -9.76
N THR A 134 -7.27 18.76 -8.59
CA THR A 134 -6.54 18.61 -7.31
C THR A 134 -6.61 17.16 -6.86
N ILE A 135 -5.44 16.56 -6.60
CA ILE A 135 -5.29 15.21 -6.06
C ILE A 135 -4.87 15.32 -4.60
N GLY A 136 -5.70 14.81 -3.68
CA GLY A 136 -5.40 14.71 -2.26
C GLY A 136 -4.85 13.32 -1.93
N ILE A 137 -3.66 13.24 -1.34
CA ILE A 137 -3.01 11.98 -0.98
C ILE A 137 -2.94 11.87 0.54
N ILE A 138 -3.68 10.90 1.10
CA ILE A 138 -3.68 10.58 2.53
C ILE A 138 -2.64 9.48 2.78
N GLY A 139 -1.50 9.89 3.37
CA GLY A 139 -0.31 9.06 3.48
C GLY A 139 0.75 9.39 2.43
N THR A 140 1.71 10.22 2.81
CA THR A 140 2.78 10.75 1.94
C THR A 140 4.09 9.95 2.08
N GLY A 141 3.97 8.63 2.29
CA GLY A 141 5.08 7.69 2.29
C GLY A 141 5.53 7.34 0.87
N SER A 142 6.25 6.22 0.71
CA SER A 142 6.77 5.75 -0.59
C SER A 142 5.70 5.67 -1.68
N ILE A 143 4.57 5.02 -1.40
CA ILE A 143 3.46 4.89 -2.36
C ILE A 143 2.90 6.27 -2.71
N GLY A 144 2.56 7.08 -1.70
CA GLY A 144 2.01 8.41 -1.92
C GLY A 144 2.96 9.32 -2.70
N THR A 145 4.26 9.22 -2.47
CA THR A 145 5.29 9.95 -3.22
C THR A 145 5.37 9.51 -4.68
N GLU A 146 5.32 8.19 -4.95
CA GLU A 146 5.31 7.68 -6.33
C GLU A 146 4.02 8.05 -7.09
N VAL A 147 2.88 8.10 -6.38
CA VAL A 147 1.63 8.65 -6.94
C VAL A 147 1.81 10.14 -7.24
N ALA A 148 2.26 10.94 -6.28
CA ALA A 148 2.47 12.39 -6.45
C ALA A 148 3.38 12.70 -7.63
N LYS A 149 4.54 12.02 -7.72
CA LYS A 149 5.51 12.16 -8.81
C LYS A 149 4.89 11.96 -10.19
N ARG A 150 4.07 10.90 -10.37
CA ARG A 150 3.40 10.63 -11.64
C ARG A 150 2.28 11.62 -11.92
N MET A 151 1.52 12.00 -10.90
CA MET A 151 0.43 12.96 -11.04
C MET A 151 0.93 14.32 -11.55
N LYS A 152 2.09 14.78 -11.11
CA LYS A 152 2.65 16.06 -11.60
C LYS A 152 2.82 16.11 -13.12
N ALA A 153 3.07 14.97 -13.78
CA ALA A 153 3.16 14.91 -15.23
C ALA A 153 1.83 15.19 -15.96
N PHE A 154 0.70 15.08 -15.25
CA PHE A 154 -0.63 15.38 -15.78
C PHE A 154 -1.09 16.83 -15.51
N GLY A 155 -0.21 17.69 -14.98
CA GLY A 155 -0.56 19.09 -14.71
C GLY A 155 -1.58 19.27 -13.59
N VAL A 156 -1.60 18.36 -12.60
CA VAL A 156 -2.48 18.44 -11.43
C VAL A 156 -1.83 19.19 -10.27
N ARG A 157 -2.65 19.76 -9.41
CA ARG A 157 -2.24 20.18 -8.08
C ARG A 157 -2.25 18.98 -7.14
N VAL A 158 -1.12 18.69 -6.48
CA VAL A 158 -0.98 17.58 -5.54
C VAL A 158 -0.90 18.13 -4.12
N ILE A 159 -1.86 17.76 -3.28
CA ILE A 159 -1.86 18.05 -1.85
C ILE A 159 -1.76 16.77 -1.03
N GLY A 160 -1.06 16.83 0.08
CA GLY A 160 -0.85 15.65 0.92
C GLY A 160 -1.36 15.83 2.33
N PHE A 161 -1.74 14.75 2.98
CA PHE A 161 -2.02 14.70 4.42
C PHE A 161 -1.05 13.78 5.13
N LYS A 162 -0.46 14.26 6.22
CA LYS A 162 0.44 13.50 7.10
C LYS A 162 0.33 13.99 8.56
N ARG A 163 0.93 13.26 9.49
CA ARG A 163 0.85 13.58 10.93
C ARG A 163 1.50 14.89 11.34
N SER A 164 2.55 15.30 10.64
CA SER A 164 3.33 16.51 10.96
C SER A 164 3.64 17.34 9.72
N SER A 165 3.80 18.63 9.89
CA SER A 165 4.22 19.55 8.82
C SER A 165 5.61 19.19 8.29
N THR A 166 5.75 19.18 6.96
CA THR A 166 7.02 18.98 6.26
C THR A 166 6.89 19.41 4.81
N VAL A 167 8.00 19.71 4.17
CA VAL A 167 8.06 19.91 2.73
C VAL A 167 8.47 18.57 2.09
N LEU A 168 7.73 18.14 1.09
CA LEU A 168 8.00 16.90 0.37
C LEU A 168 8.07 17.15 -1.14
N PRO A 169 8.93 16.45 -1.87
CA PRO A 169 9.01 16.56 -3.32
C PRO A 169 7.68 16.12 -3.95
N PHE A 170 7.30 16.78 -5.04
CA PHE A 170 6.08 16.54 -5.82
C PHE A 170 4.76 16.93 -5.16
N PHE A 171 4.76 17.44 -3.93
CA PHE A 171 3.57 17.97 -3.28
C PHE A 171 3.60 19.50 -3.33
N ASP A 172 2.48 20.10 -3.75
CA ASP A 172 2.31 21.56 -3.74
C ASP A 172 2.04 22.07 -2.33
N GLN A 173 1.39 21.24 -1.50
CA GLN A 173 1.10 21.57 -0.09
C GLN A 173 0.91 20.30 0.75
N ILE A 174 1.37 20.34 2.00
CA ILE A 174 1.15 19.31 3.01
C ILE A 174 0.25 19.86 4.10
N TYR A 175 -0.81 19.13 4.39
CA TYR A 175 -1.74 19.38 5.48
C TYR A 175 -1.52 18.40 6.64
N TYR A 176 -1.86 18.82 7.85
CA TYR A 176 -1.75 18.00 9.06
C TYR A 176 -2.84 18.36 10.09
N GLY A 177 -3.04 17.48 11.08
CA GLY A 177 -4.10 17.66 12.07
C GLY A 177 -5.50 17.45 11.50
N LYS A 178 -6.52 17.51 12.37
CA LYS A 178 -7.91 17.22 11.99
C LYS A 178 -8.43 18.17 10.90
N GLU A 179 -8.21 19.47 11.04
CA GLU A 179 -8.63 20.45 10.03
C GLU A 179 -7.90 20.25 8.72
N GLY A 180 -6.61 19.91 8.77
CA GLY A 180 -5.85 19.61 7.56
C GLY A 180 -6.38 18.40 6.78
N LEU A 181 -6.88 17.35 7.46
CA LEU A 181 -7.55 16.26 6.80
C LEU A 181 -8.83 16.75 6.09
N MET A 182 -9.66 17.52 6.79
CA MET A 182 -10.88 18.10 6.23
C MET A 182 -10.60 18.99 5.02
N ASP A 183 -9.50 19.77 5.05
CA ASP A 183 -9.10 20.60 3.92
C ASP A 183 -8.68 19.78 2.70
N VAL A 184 -7.96 18.66 2.89
CA VAL A 184 -7.65 17.73 1.82
C VAL A 184 -8.92 17.13 1.23
N MET A 185 -9.88 16.68 2.06
CA MET A 185 -11.15 16.13 1.58
C MET A 185 -11.97 17.13 0.76
N ARG A 186 -12.08 18.38 1.23
CA ARG A 186 -12.86 19.44 0.54
C ARG A 186 -12.26 19.88 -0.79
N GLN A 187 -10.93 19.97 -0.86
CA GLN A 187 -10.25 20.51 -2.04
C GLN A 187 -10.06 19.50 -3.16
N SER A 188 -10.05 18.20 -2.84
CA SER A 188 -9.68 17.15 -3.78
C SER A 188 -10.78 16.79 -4.78
N ASP A 189 -10.40 16.63 -6.05
CA ASP A 189 -11.20 15.99 -7.09
C ASP A 189 -10.97 14.48 -7.10
N VAL A 190 -9.80 14.03 -6.61
CA VAL A 190 -9.51 12.62 -6.31
C VAL A 190 -8.81 12.55 -4.96
N VAL A 191 -9.29 11.69 -4.06
CA VAL A 191 -8.64 11.33 -2.81
C VAL A 191 -7.99 9.97 -2.96
N VAL A 192 -6.68 9.88 -2.72
CA VAL A 192 -5.91 8.63 -2.72
C VAL A 192 -5.53 8.27 -1.29
N VAL A 193 -5.90 7.08 -0.83
CA VAL A 193 -5.58 6.57 0.50
C VAL A 193 -4.42 5.57 0.38
N SER A 194 -3.27 5.93 0.95
CA SER A 194 -2.02 5.15 0.93
C SER A 194 -1.27 5.17 2.27
N CYS A 195 -1.94 5.57 3.36
CA CYS A 195 -1.35 5.53 4.70
C CYS A 195 -1.41 4.12 5.31
N ALA A 196 -0.51 3.84 6.26
CA ALA A 196 -0.55 2.58 7.01
C ALA A 196 -1.77 2.53 7.94
N LEU A 197 -2.31 1.33 8.15
CA LEU A 197 -3.32 1.08 9.18
C LEU A 197 -2.66 1.08 10.56
N SER A 198 -3.22 1.86 11.46
CA SER A 198 -2.86 1.95 12.88
C SER A 198 -4.10 2.29 13.71
N LYS A 199 -3.97 2.38 15.03
CA LYS A 199 -5.07 2.85 15.90
C LYS A 199 -5.54 4.25 15.50
N GLU A 200 -4.63 5.13 15.08
CA GLU A 200 -4.92 6.52 14.69
C GLU A 200 -5.54 6.64 13.30
N THR A 201 -5.33 5.63 12.43
CA THR A 201 -5.84 5.64 11.05
C THR A 201 -7.02 4.71 10.84
N TYR A 202 -7.41 3.93 11.86
CA TYR A 202 -8.64 3.15 11.83
C TYR A 202 -9.85 4.09 11.72
N HIS A 203 -10.68 3.90 10.70
CA HIS A 203 -11.81 4.77 10.35
C HIS A 203 -11.43 6.26 10.31
N LEU A 204 -10.20 6.57 9.88
CA LEU A 204 -9.71 7.94 9.69
C LEU A 204 -10.64 8.72 8.73
N ILE A 205 -11.19 8.03 7.74
CA ILE A 205 -12.16 8.57 6.80
C ILE A 205 -13.53 8.01 7.15
N GLY A 206 -14.19 8.72 8.04
CA GLY A 206 -15.54 8.41 8.47
C GLY A 206 -16.60 9.28 7.77
N LYS A 207 -17.80 9.32 8.37
CA LYS A 207 -18.93 10.07 7.83
C LYS A 207 -18.59 11.54 7.52
N LYS A 208 -17.96 12.25 8.44
CA LYS A 208 -17.64 13.68 8.30
C LYS A 208 -16.68 13.95 7.15
N GLU A 209 -15.64 13.15 7.03
CA GLU A 209 -14.64 13.25 5.98
C GLU A 209 -15.25 12.94 4.61
N LEU A 210 -16.10 11.91 4.52
CA LEU A 210 -16.83 11.55 3.30
C LEU A 210 -17.88 12.63 2.91
N GLU A 211 -18.51 13.27 3.89
CA GLU A 211 -19.44 14.38 3.65
C GLU A 211 -18.74 15.64 3.14
N ALA A 212 -17.48 15.83 3.50
CA ALA A 212 -16.68 16.97 3.05
C ALA A 212 -16.20 16.84 1.60
N MET A 213 -16.23 15.64 1.01
CA MET A 213 -15.84 15.42 -0.38
C MET A 213 -16.77 16.13 -1.36
N LYS A 214 -16.18 16.58 -2.47
CA LYS A 214 -16.98 17.12 -3.60
C LYS A 214 -17.89 16.01 -4.18
N PRO A 215 -19.13 16.34 -4.61
CA PRO A 215 -19.99 15.36 -5.29
C PRO A 215 -19.38 14.75 -6.55
N THR A 216 -18.43 15.46 -7.17
CA THR A 216 -17.68 15.02 -8.36
C THR A 216 -16.40 14.27 -8.03
N ALA A 217 -16.05 14.11 -6.75
CA ALA A 217 -14.79 13.50 -6.35
C ALA A 217 -14.80 11.97 -6.45
N LEU A 218 -13.63 11.41 -6.71
CA LEU A 218 -13.32 9.98 -6.56
C LEU A 218 -12.58 9.73 -5.26
N ILE A 219 -12.77 8.55 -4.70
CA ILE A 219 -11.89 8.01 -3.66
C ILE A 219 -11.23 6.73 -4.15
N ILE A 220 -9.90 6.61 -3.98
CA ILE A 220 -9.11 5.44 -4.36
C ILE A 220 -8.42 4.91 -3.10
N ASN A 221 -8.70 3.67 -2.72
CA ASN A 221 -8.07 3.04 -1.56
C ASN A 221 -7.16 1.88 -2.01
N VAL A 222 -5.85 2.05 -1.79
CA VAL A 222 -4.80 1.04 -2.03
C VAL A 222 -4.01 0.75 -0.74
N ALA A 223 -4.56 1.11 0.40
CA ALA A 223 -3.93 0.94 1.71
C ALA A 223 -4.52 -0.25 2.49
N ARG A 224 -5.56 -0.03 3.28
CA ARG A 224 -6.35 -1.04 4.00
C ARG A 224 -7.81 -0.62 4.04
N GLY A 225 -8.72 -1.61 4.00
CA GLY A 225 -10.17 -1.37 4.03
C GLY A 225 -10.61 -0.58 5.25
N GLU A 226 -10.08 -0.94 6.41
CA GLU A 226 -10.43 -0.37 7.73
C GLU A 226 -10.05 1.10 7.91
N ILE A 227 -9.31 1.71 6.98
CA ILE A 227 -9.02 3.16 7.05
C ILE A 227 -10.25 3.98 6.70
N ILE A 228 -11.13 3.42 5.89
CA ILE A 228 -12.41 4.04 5.54
C ILE A 228 -13.53 3.32 6.29
N ASP A 229 -14.45 4.06 6.88
CA ASP A 229 -15.72 3.50 7.33
C ASP A 229 -16.51 3.04 6.09
N GLN A 230 -16.45 1.73 5.81
CA GLN A 230 -16.99 1.15 4.59
C GLN A 230 -18.50 1.30 4.47
N ASP A 231 -19.25 1.25 5.59
CA ASP A 231 -20.70 1.42 5.58
C ASP A 231 -21.07 2.86 5.19
N GLN A 232 -20.36 3.84 5.73
CA GLN A 232 -20.54 5.24 5.35
C GLN A 232 -20.14 5.50 3.88
N LEU A 233 -19.09 4.84 3.40
CA LEU A 233 -18.70 4.92 1.99
C LEU A 233 -19.79 4.35 1.08
N ILE A 234 -20.37 3.19 1.40
CA ILE A 234 -21.47 2.56 0.67
C ILE A 234 -22.66 3.51 0.62
N GLU A 235 -23.07 4.09 1.75
CA GLU A 235 -24.18 5.05 1.79
C GLU A 235 -23.95 6.24 0.85
N ARG A 236 -22.74 6.77 0.82
CA ARG A 236 -22.39 7.92 -0.06
C ARG A 236 -22.42 7.55 -1.54
N LEU A 237 -21.97 6.34 -1.88
CA LEU A 237 -21.94 5.82 -3.24
C LEU A 237 -23.34 5.48 -3.76
N GLU A 238 -24.17 4.79 -2.97
CA GLU A 238 -25.56 4.47 -3.29
C GLU A 238 -26.38 5.73 -3.58
N ASN A 239 -26.21 6.76 -2.75
CA ASN A 239 -26.90 8.04 -2.90
C ASN A 239 -26.23 8.99 -3.89
N LYS A 240 -25.22 8.55 -4.65
CA LYS A 240 -24.46 9.33 -5.64
C LYS A 240 -23.96 10.68 -5.06
N LYS A 241 -23.61 10.70 -3.76
CA LYS A 241 -23.09 11.88 -3.05
C LYS A 241 -21.60 12.11 -3.30
N ILE A 242 -20.90 11.10 -3.84
CA ILE A 242 -19.58 11.17 -4.46
C ILE A 242 -19.64 10.46 -5.80
N ARG A 243 -18.72 10.79 -6.70
CA ARG A 243 -18.74 10.26 -8.07
C ARG A 243 -18.49 8.76 -8.13
N GLY A 244 -17.56 8.24 -7.32
CA GLY A 244 -17.26 6.82 -7.32
C GLY A 244 -16.08 6.46 -6.42
N ALA A 245 -15.79 5.16 -6.36
CA ALA A 245 -14.68 4.60 -5.60
C ALA A 245 -13.90 3.54 -6.39
N GLY A 246 -12.57 3.57 -6.30
CA GLY A 246 -11.67 2.52 -6.75
C GLY A 246 -11.04 1.83 -5.53
N LEU A 247 -11.41 0.60 -5.26
CA LEU A 247 -11.04 -0.13 -4.04
C LEU A 247 -10.19 -1.34 -4.39
N ASP A 248 -8.91 -1.30 -4.02
CA ASP A 248 -8.06 -2.50 -4.06
C ASP A 248 -8.20 -3.32 -2.78
N VAL A 249 -8.67 -2.68 -1.71
CA VAL A 249 -8.84 -3.23 -0.37
C VAL A 249 -10.24 -2.93 0.17
N THR A 250 -10.77 -3.87 0.96
CA THR A 250 -12.10 -3.79 1.56
C THR A 250 -12.07 -4.31 3.00
N THR A 251 -13.19 -4.22 3.69
CA THR A 251 -13.37 -4.82 5.02
C THR A 251 -14.73 -5.53 5.12
N PRO A 252 -14.72 -6.88 5.40
CA PRO A 252 -13.57 -7.78 5.48
C PRO A 252 -12.95 -8.11 4.10
N GLU A 253 -11.80 -8.78 4.12
CA GLU A 253 -11.22 -9.46 2.97
C GLU A 253 -11.18 -10.98 3.21
N PRO A 254 -11.65 -11.83 2.25
CA PRO A 254 -12.32 -11.45 1.00
C PRO A 254 -13.65 -10.73 1.20
N LEU A 255 -14.02 -9.82 0.27
CA LEU A 255 -15.31 -9.13 0.33
C LEU A 255 -16.45 -10.12 0.15
N PRO A 256 -17.42 -10.21 1.11
CA PRO A 256 -18.55 -11.12 1.00
C PRO A 256 -19.37 -10.90 -0.28
N SER A 257 -19.86 -11.99 -0.86
CA SER A 257 -20.70 -11.94 -2.09
C SER A 257 -22.01 -11.15 -1.88
N SER A 258 -22.47 -11.00 -0.64
CA SER A 258 -23.65 -10.20 -0.28
C SER A 258 -23.37 -8.71 -0.18
N SER A 259 -22.11 -8.26 -0.33
CA SER A 259 -21.79 -6.84 -0.22
C SER A 259 -22.41 -6.03 -1.34
N LYS A 260 -23.03 -4.90 -0.97
CA LYS A 260 -23.59 -3.94 -1.93
C LYS A 260 -22.55 -3.35 -2.89
N LEU A 261 -21.28 -3.29 -2.48
CA LEU A 261 -20.21 -2.78 -3.31
C LEU A 261 -20.13 -3.48 -4.68
N TRP A 262 -20.49 -4.77 -4.76
CA TRP A 262 -20.49 -5.53 -6.02
C TRP A 262 -21.50 -5.04 -7.06
N THR A 263 -22.57 -4.41 -6.63
CA THR A 263 -23.70 -4.00 -7.50
C THR A 263 -23.67 -2.52 -7.85
N LEU A 264 -22.78 -1.73 -7.27
CA LEU A 264 -22.67 -0.31 -7.53
C LEU A 264 -21.92 -0.02 -8.83
N ASP A 265 -22.57 0.67 -9.76
CA ASP A 265 -22.02 1.04 -11.08
C ASP A 265 -20.89 2.07 -11.01
N ASN A 266 -20.73 2.76 -9.87
CA ASN A 266 -19.71 3.75 -9.58
C ASN A 266 -18.59 3.20 -8.67
N VAL A 267 -18.43 1.88 -8.60
CA VAL A 267 -17.36 1.21 -7.83
C VAL A 267 -16.55 0.32 -8.75
N LEU A 268 -15.23 0.37 -8.61
CA LEU A 268 -14.28 -0.57 -9.20
C LEU A 268 -13.55 -1.27 -8.06
N ILE A 269 -13.65 -2.61 -8.02
CA ILE A 269 -12.97 -3.43 -7.02
C ILE A 269 -11.89 -4.27 -7.69
N THR A 270 -10.70 -4.30 -7.08
CA THR A 270 -9.64 -5.27 -7.37
C THR A 270 -9.29 -6.06 -6.11
N PRO A 271 -8.92 -7.35 -6.20
CA PRO A 271 -8.83 -8.25 -5.04
C PRO A 271 -7.44 -8.13 -4.37
N HIS A 272 -7.14 -6.97 -3.77
CA HIS A 272 -5.87 -6.65 -3.08
C HIS A 272 -4.65 -6.98 -3.97
N ASN A 273 -4.70 -6.55 -5.23
CA ASN A 273 -3.77 -6.92 -6.30
C ASN A 273 -2.88 -5.76 -6.78
N ALA A 274 -3.03 -4.56 -6.23
CA ALA A 274 -2.28 -3.38 -6.66
C ALA A 274 -0.74 -3.56 -6.55
N SER A 275 -0.29 -4.46 -5.67
CA SER A 275 1.14 -4.77 -5.50
C SER A 275 1.71 -5.72 -6.56
N SER A 276 0.88 -6.33 -7.40
CA SER A 276 1.30 -7.31 -8.41
C SER A 276 2.13 -6.66 -9.53
N SER A 277 3.29 -7.25 -9.85
CA SER A 277 4.14 -6.81 -10.97
C SER A 277 5.14 -7.92 -11.32
N PRO A 278 5.51 -8.07 -12.60
CA PRO A 278 6.57 -9.01 -13.00
C PRO A 278 7.94 -8.64 -12.41
N HIS A 279 8.10 -7.41 -11.93
CA HIS A 279 9.37 -6.92 -11.36
C HIS A 279 9.45 -6.99 -9.82
N VAL A 280 8.43 -7.49 -9.13
CA VAL A 280 8.43 -7.56 -7.66
C VAL A 280 9.59 -8.40 -7.14
N HIS A 281 9.83 -9.58 -7.72
CA HIS A 281 10.88 -10.49 -7.24
C HIS A 281 12.29 -9.88 -7.33
N ILE A 282 12.58 -9.13 -8.41
CA ILE A 282 13.89 -8.49 -8.53
C ILE A 282 14.05 -7.33 -7.53
N ARG A 283 12.99 -6.56 -7.28
CA ARG A 283 13.01 -5.48 -6.28
C ARG A 283 13.11 -6.03 -4.86
N LEU A 284 12.40 -7.11 -4.55
CA LEU A 284 12.53 -7.81 -3.26
C LEU A 284 13.96 -8.33 -3.05
N PHE A 285 14.54 -8.93 -4.08
CA PHE A 285 15.92 -9.39 -4.03
C PHE A 285 16.88 -8.23 -3.75
N GLN A 286 16.74 -7.10 -4.46
CA GLN A 286 17.58 -5.92 -4.26
C GLN A 286 17.43 -5.34 -2.83
N GLU A 287 16.21 -5.26 -2.30
CA GLU A 287 15.95 -4.79 -0.94
C GLU A 287 16.56 -5.74 0.11
N VAL A 288 16.40 -7.05 -0.08
CA VAL A 288 16.98 -8.06 0.81
C VAL A 288 18.51 -8.03 0.77
N ASP A 289 19.10 -7.93 -0.41
CA ASP A 289 20.55 -7.84 -0.60
C ASP A 289 21.13 -6.59 0.08
N GLU A 290 20.51 -5.44 -0.11
CA GLU A 290 20.91 -4.18 0.54
C GLU A 290 20.74 -4.26 2.08
N ALA A 291 19.64 -4.83 2.55
CA ALA A 291 19.38 -4.99 3.98
C ALA A 291 20.42 -5.94 4.65
N ILE A 292 20.77 -7.06 4.01
CA ILE A 292 21.85 -7.94 4.46
C ILE A 292 23.18 -7.19 4.49
N PHE A 293 23.52 -6.46 3.42
CA PHE A 293 24.76 -5.66 3.34
C PHE A 293 24.84 -4.66 4.49
N ARG A 294 23.76 -3.93 4.79
CA ARG A 294 23.70 -2.98 5.91
C ARG A 294 23.88 -3.67 7.25
N TYR A 295 23.22 -4.79 7.45
CA TYR A 295 23.29 -5.55 8.70
C TYR A 295 24.71 -6.02 9.02
N ILE A 296 25.38 -6.68 8.07
CA ILE A 296 26.74 -7.20 8.28
C ILE A 296 27.80 -6.10 8.43
N ASN A 297 27.57 -4.91 7.87
CA ASN A 297 28.47 -3.77 7.98
C ASN A 297 28.06 -2.79 9.11
N HIS A 298 27.09 -3.17 9.96
CA HIS A 298 26.59 -2.32 11.06
C HIS A 298 26.14 -0.94 10.63
N LEU A 299 25.59 -0.83 9.42
CA LEU A 299 25.02 0.40 8.87
C LEU A 299 23.55 0.55 9.30
N PRO A 300 23.04 1.78 9.43
CA PRO A 300 21.65 1.99 9.77
C PRO A 300 20.71 1.47 8.67
N PHE A 301 19.61 0.84 9.04
CA PHE A 301 18.58 0.42 8.11
C PHE A 301 17.75 1.61 7.62
N ASP A 302 17.43 1.64 6.33
CA ASP A 302 16.54 2.65 5.74
C ASP A 302 15.05 2.32 5.94
N SER A 303 14.75 1.05 6.24
CA SER A 303 13.41 0.48 6.38
C SER A 303 13.09 0.01 7.80
N LEU A 304 13.79 0.55 8.83
CA LEU A 304 13.57 0.17 10.22
C LEU A 304 12.17 0.60 10.69
N VAL A 305 11.42 -0.36 11.24
CA VAL A 305 10.20 -0.07 11.99
C VAL A 305 10.58 0.34 13.39
N ASN A 306 10.30 1.59 13.76
CA ASN A 306 10.48 2.06 15.14
C ASN A 306 9.17 1.85 15.89
N PRO A 307 9.07 0.86 16.79
CA PRO A 307 7.87 0.61 17.60
C PRO A 307 7.70 1.64 18.70
#